data_45ad909b669987112515580322c95671
#
_entry.id   45ad909b669987112515580322c95671
#
_cell.length_a   1.000
_cell.length_b   1.000
_cell.length_c   1.000
_cell.angle_alpha   90.00
_cell.angle_beta   90.00
_cell.angle_gamma   90.00
#
_symmetry.space_group_name_H-M   'P 1'
#
loop_
_entity.id
_entity.type
_entity.pdbx_description
1 polymer ?
#
loop_
_entity_poly.entity_id
_entity_poly.type
_entity_poly.pdbx_seq_one_letter_code
_entity_poly.pdbx_strand_id
1 'polypeptide(L)'
;MLYAQVHLTLPAWIHDQIDLDRRYPGDEAKVALAIELSRLNVEHASGGPFGAVVFGPDDKVIAAGVNRVMPHATSLAHAENMAYMLAQQRL
;
A
#
# COMPACT_ATOMS: atom_id res chain seq x y z
N MET A 1 -19.09 25.04 -4.55
CA MET A 1 -17.75 25.30 -4.01
C MET A 1 -16.73 24.42 -4.75
N LEU A 2 -15.58 24.98 -5.10
CA LEU A 2 -14.50 24.22 -5.69
C LEU A 2 -13.87 23.31 -4.64
N TYR A 3 -13.66 22.02 -4.97
CA TYR A 3 -12.87 21.13 -4.13
C TYR A 3 -11.38 21.43 -4.34
N ALA A 4 -10.65 21.60 -3.26
CA ALA A 4 -9.24 22.03 -3.28
C ALA A 4 -8.30 21.08 -2.52
N GLN A 5 -8.80 19.98 -2.00
CA GLN A 5 -8.02 19.01 -1.23
C GLN A 5 -8.34 17.58 -1.67
N VAL A 6 -7.32 16.72 -1.60
CA VAL A 6 -7.47 15.27 -1.81
C VAL A 6 -6.97 14.59 -0.55
N HIS A 7 -7.82 13.73 0.02
CA HIS A 7 -7.48 12.96 1.21
C HIS A 7 -7.42 11.48 0.82
N LEU A 8 -6.22 10.91 0.84
CA LEU A 8 -5.98 9.50 0.52
C LEU A 8 -5.39 8.80 1.73
N THR A 9 -6.00 7.70 2.13
CA THR A 9 -5.55 6.93 3.29
C THR A 9 -5.48 5.44 2.96
N LEU A 10 -4.54 4.75 3.61
CA LEU A 10 -4.55 3.30 3.64
C LEU A 10 -5.56 2.81 4.67
N PRO A 11 -6.13 1.60 4.47
CA PRO A 11 -7.00 1.01 5.49
C PRO A 11 -6.21 0.68 6.76
N ALA A 12 -6.87 0.81 7.91
CA ALA A 12 -6.21 0.64 9.21
C ALA A 12 -5.57 -0.74 9.41
N TRP A 13 -6.16 -1.80 8.82
CA TRP A 13 -5.65 -3.17 8.98
C TRP A 13 -4.22 -3.35 8.44
N ILE A 14 -3.76 -2.46 7.53
CA ILE A 14 -2.44 -2.62 6.91
C ILE A 14 -1.32 -2.50 7.94
N HIS A 15 -1.52 -1.73 9.00
CA HIS A 15 -0.52 -1.57 10.06
C HIS A 15 -0.24 -2.87 10.80
N ASP A 16 -1.22 -3.76 10.88
CA ASP A 16 -1.07 -5.05 11.55
C ASP A 16 -0.30 -6.06 10.68
N GLN A 17 -0.21 -5.81 9.38
CA GLN A 17 0.43 -6.71 8.41
C GLN A 17 1.87 -6.34 8.09
N ILE A 18 2.29 -5.12 8.42
CA ILE A 18 3.61 -4.62 8.08
C ILE A 18 4.46 -4.48 9.34
N ASP A 19 5.55 -5.24 9.38
CA ASP A 19 6.61 -5.10 10.38
C ASP A 19 7.79 -4.37 9.73
N LEU A 20 8.00 -3.12 10.11
CA LEU A 20 9.04 -2.27 9.53
C LEU A 20 10.46 -2.73 9.89
N ASP A 21 10.61 -3.57 10.90
CA ASP A 21 11.91 -4.11 11.30
C ASP A 21 12.25 -5.42 10.61
N ARG A 22 11.27 -6.07 10.00
CA ARG A 22 11.46 -7.34 9.32
C ARG A 22 12.15 -7.14 7.97
N ARG A 23 13.08 -8.07 7.65
CA ARG A 23 13.71 -8.14 6.32
C ARG A 23 12.97 -9.14 5.44
N TYR A 24 12.82 -8.79 4.17
CA TYR A 24 12.17 -9.63 3.15
C TYR A 24 13.22 -9.92 2.07
N PRO A 25 14.14 -10.89 2.30
CA PRO A 25 15.22 -11.16 1.34
C PRO A 25 14.70 -11.85 0.09
N GLY A 26 15.20 -11.39 -1.08
CA GLY A 26 14.85 -11.96 -2.37
C GLY A 26 13.49 -11.50 -2.88
N ASP A 27 13.29 -11.68 -4.18
CA ASP A 27 12.08 -11.19 -4.86
C ASP A 27 10.84 -11.95 -4.42
N GLU A 28 10.97 -13.25 -4.17
CA GLU A 28 9.83 -14.11 -3.81
C GLU A 28 9.17 -13.66 -2.51
N ALA A 29 9.97 -13.35 -1.48
CA ALA A 29 9.44 -12.88 -0.20
C ALA A 29 8.76 -11.51 -0.35
N LYS A 30 9.33 -10.64 -1.18
CA LYS A 30 8.76 -9.30 -1.43
C LYS A 30 7.43 -9.38 -2.17
N VAL A 31 7.37 -10.19 -3.23
CA VAL A 31 6.14 -10.38 -4.02
C VAL A 31 5.07 -11.05 -3.16
N ALA A 32 5.44 -12.00 -2.31
CA ALA A 32 4.48 -12.66 -1.42
C ALA A 32 3.78 -11.67 -0.49
N LEU A 33 4.49 -10.68 0.02
CA LEU A 33 3.88 -9.63 0.84
C LEU A 33 2.87 -8.81 0.04
N ALA A 34 3.21 -8.39 -1.18
CA ALA A 34 2.31 -7.62 -2.03
C ALA A 34 1.04 -8.42 -2.37
N ILE A 35 1.17 -9.72 -2.64
CA ILE A 35 0.04 -10.62 -2.90
C ILE A 35 -0.86 -10.70 -1.67
N GLU A 36 -0.28 -10.88 -0.49
CA GLU A 36 -1.04 -10.96 0.75
C GLU A 36 -1.82 -9.67 1.02
N LEU A 37 -1.23 -8.52 0.77
CA LEU A 37 -1.92 -7.24 0.90
C LEU A 37 -3.10 -7.13 -0.06
N SER A 38 -2.94 -7.61 -1.29
CA SER A 38 -4.02 -7.60 -2.29
C SER A 38 -5.19 -8.47 -1.85
N ARG A 39 -4.90 -9.64 -1.28
CA ARG A 39 -5.92 -10.56 -0.76
C ARG A 39 -6.69 -9.95 0.40
N LEU A 40 -5.96 -9.38 1.35
CA LEU A 40 -6.55 -8.76 2.53
C LEU A 40 -7.40 -7.53 2.19
N ASN A 41 -7.02 -6.79 1.15
CA ASN A 41 -7.79 -5.62 0.73
C ASN A 41 -9.21 -6.00 0.26
N VAL A 42 -9.34 -7.13 -0.41
CA VAL A 42 -10.65 -7.68 -0.80
C VAL A 42 -11.37 -8.25 0.42
N GLU A 43 -10.67 -9.03 1.24
CA GLU A 43 -11.27 -9.67 2.42
C GLU A 43 -11.85 -8.66 3.39
N HIS A 44 -11.18 -7.53 3.61
CA HIS A 44 -11.67 -6.45 4.46
C HIS A 44 -12.62 -5.48 3.75
N ALA A 45 -12.98 -5.75 2.50
CA ALA A 45 -13.83 -4.88 1.69
C ALA A 45 -13.32 -3.43 1.63
N SER A 46 -12.00 -3.26 1.64
CA SER A 46 -11.37 -1.92 1.68
C SER A 46 -10.87 -1.44 0.32
N GLY A 47 -11.03 -2.26 -0.73
CA GLY A 47 -10.67 -1.91 -2.09
C GLY A 47 -10.47 -3.12 -2.98
N GLY A 48 -9.98 -2.92 -4.20
CA GLY A 48 -9.74 -3.99 -5.16
C GLY A 48 -8.51 -4.85 -4.85
N PRO A 49 -8.31 -5.95 -5.61
CA PRO A 49 -7.29 -6.97 -5.32
C PRO A 49 -5.89 -6.57 -5.82
N PHE A 50 -5.37 -5.44 -5.34
CA PHE A 50 -4.06 -4.93 -5.74
C PHE A 50 -3.28 -4.46 -4.53
N GLY A 51 -2.01 -4.83 -4.48
CA GLY A 51 -1.07 -4.42 -3.45
C GLY A 51 0.28 -4.08 -4.06
N ALA A 52 1.00 -3.16 -3.44
CA ALA A 52 2.33 -2.76 -3.84
C ALA A 52 3.16 -2.43 -2.61
N VAL A 53 4.45 -2.72 -2.66
CA VAL A 53 5.36 -2.44 -1.54
C VAL A 53 6.65 -1.86 -2.09
N VAL A 54 7.15 -0.82 -1.43
CA VAL A 54 8.46 -0.22 -1.71
C VAL A 54 9.41 -0.68 -0.62
N PHE A 55 10.53 -1.28 -1.03
CA PHE A 55 11.57 -1.76 -0.11
C PHE A 55 12.84 -0.93 -0.23
N GLY A 56 13.54 -0.79 0.88
CA GLY A 56 14.86 -0.20 0.90
C GLY A 56 15.95 -1.21 0.51
N PRO A 57 17.21 -0.76 0.39
CA PRO A 57 18.34 -1.66 0.07
C PRO A 57 18.64 -2.67 1.17
N ASP A 58 18.10 -2.48 2.37
CA ASP A 58 18.20 -3.39 3.50
C ASP A 58 17.07 -4.45 3.51
N ASP A 59 16.26 -4.53 2.46
CA ASP A 59 15.12 -5.44 2.33
C ASP A 59 13.97 -5.17 3.33
N LYS A 60 13.97 -4.01 3.95
CA LYS A 60 12.87 -3.58 4.84
C LYS A 60 11.86 -2.73 4.08
N VAL A 61 10.62 -2.76 4.53
CA VAL A 61 9.54 -1.97 3.93
C VAL A 61 9.77 -0.48 4.21
N ILE A 62 9.70 0.33 3.17
CA ILE A 62 9.65 1.79 3.27
C ILE A 62 8.20 2.25 3.30
N ALA A 63 7.39 1.74 2.38
CA ALA A 63 5.98 2.07 2.28
C ALA A 63 5.23 0.94 1.58
N ALA A 64 3.93 0.90 1.77
CA ALA A 64 3.05 -0.05 1.12
C ALA A 64 1.80 0.68 0.60
N GLY A 65 1.13 0.06 -0.35
CA GLY A 65 -0.12 0.55 -0.88
C GLY A 65 -1.06 -0.57 -1.24
N VAL A 66 -2.35 -0.28 -1.16
CA VAL A 66 -3.41 -1.15 -1.68
C VAL A 66 -4.37 -0.27 -2.47
N ASN A 67 -5.17 -0.89 -3.34
CA ASN A 67 -6.12 -0.16 -4.17
C ASN A 67 -7.19 0.52 -3.33
N ARG A 68 -7.35 1.84 -3.51
CA ARG A 68 -8.32 2.67 -2.81
C ARG A 68 -9.19 3.49 -3.76
N VAL A 69 -9.26 3.09 -5.02
CA VAL A 69 -9.97 3.83 -6.08
C VAL A 69 -11.43 4.06 -5.71
N MET A 70 -12.16 3.00 -5.39
CA MET A 70 -13.60 3.12 -5.06
C MET A 70 -13.84 3.81 -3.72
N PRO A 71 -13.16 3.42 -2.63
CA PRO A 71 -13.38 4.08 -1.34
C PRO A 71 -13.10 5.59 -1.34
N HIS A 72 -12.12 6.04 -2.13
CA HIS A 72 -11.73 7.44 -2.19
C HIS A 72 -12.28 8.19 -3.40
N ALA A 73 -13.04 7.51 -4.26
CA ALA A 73 -13.61 8.11 -5.47
C ALA A 73 -12.56 8.85 -6.31
N THR A 74 -11.38 8.24 -6.46
CA THR A 74 -10.32 8.78 -7.33
C THR A 74 -9.65 7.67 -8.12
N SER A 75 -9.57 7.86 -9.44
CA SER A 75 -8.98 6.89 -10.35
C SER A 75 -7.46 6.75 -10.17
N LEU A 76 -6.80 7.65 -9.47
CA LEU A 76 -5.36 7.60 -9.23
C LEU A 76 -4.97 6.84 -7.98
N ALA A 77 -5.92 6.41 -7.15
CA ALA A 77 -5.64 5.69 -5.90
C ALA A 77 -5.37 4.20 -6.15
N HIS A 78 -4.56 3.87 -7.15
CA HIS A 78 -4.02 2.53 -7.38
C HIS A 78 -2.98 2.19 -6.33
N ALA A 79 -2.76 0.91 -6.09
CA ALA A 79 -1.85 0.42 -5.06
C ALA A 79 -0.44 1.00 -5.20
N GLU A 80 0.12 0.99 -6.41
CA GLU A 80 1.47 1.50 -6.69
C GLU A 80 1.56 3.01 -6.46
N ASN A 81 0.54 3.76 -6.82
CA ASN A 81 0.51 5.21 -6.59
C ASN A 81 0.47 5.53 -5.10
N MET A 82 -0.35 4.81 -4.33
CA MET A 82 -0.40 4.95 -2.88
C MET A 82 0.98 4.66 -2.26
N ALA A 83 1.62 3.57 -2.68
CA ALA A 83 2.94 3.19 -2.18
C ALA A 83 4.00 4.24 -2.50
N TYR A 84 4.05 4.73 -3.73
CA TYR A 84 5.03 5.73 -4.14
C TYR A 84 4.86 7.06 -3.41
N MET A 85 3.63 7.55 -3.30
CA MET A 85 3.37 8.81 -2.60
C MET A 85 3.81 8.73 -1.14
N LEU A 86 3.49 7.63 -0.46
CA LEU A 86 3.85 7.45 0.94
C LEU A 86 5.35 7.21 1.14
N ALA A 87 5.99 6.51 0.21
CA ALA A 87 7.44 6.34 0.24
C ALA A 87 8.16 7.68 0.11
N GLN A 88 7.73 8.52 -0.83
CA GLN A 88 8.32 9.84 -1.03
C GLN A 88 8.16 10.74 0.18
N GLN A 89 7.02 10.69 0.85
CA GLN A 89 6.78 11.47 2.06
C GLN A 89 7.65 11.01 3.23
N ARG A 90 7.95 9.71 3.30
CA ARG A 90 8.78 9.16 4.37
C ARG A 90 10.27 9.44 4.18
N LEU A 91 10.73 9.45 2.94
CA LEU A 91 12.17 9.65 2.60
C LEU A 91 12.60 11.16 2.55
#